data_2842d125c6a270845d9ef84e115953de
#
_entry.id   2842d125c6a270845d9ef84e115953de
#
_cell.length_a   1.000
_cell.length_b   1.000
_cell.length_c   1.000
_cell.angle_alpha   90.00
_cell.angle_beta   90.00
_cell.angle_gamma   90.00
#
_symmetry.space_group_name_H-M   'P 1'
#
loop_
_entity.id
_entity.type
_entity.pdbx_description
1 polymer ?
#
loop_
_entity_poly.entity_id
_entity_poly.type
_entity_poly.pdbx_seq_one_letter_code
_entity_poly.pdbx_strand_id
1 'polypeptide(L)'
;CSSDLFEVVRTVSTIGIGLLFFLYGARLSTAETVRNLKHWRLQLSILSVTFVVFPVLGLGTRLLPDSWLAPQLAAGLLLLTLVPSTVQGCVVYTRLAGGNVAAAVVSASTSNLVGVLMTPLLVALLMGGEARVDAGSVLRIVLQLLAPFALGQLLRPLVGAWVERHDKGLKRFDRSTILLIVYVAFSEGTEAGIWSAVPLHDFALVAVLAAALLALGLGWCTAWGRLVGFDRGDRVALLFCGSNKSLASGLPMATVLFPSDVVAFVVLPLMIYHQMQLVVGSVLAGRLGRSAPTT
;
A
#
# COMPACT_ATOMS: atom_id res chain seq x y z
N CYS A 1 10.33 -12.88 -31.82
CA CYS A 1 8.99 -13.41 -31.38
C CYS A 1 8.81 -13.34 -29.85
N SER A 2 9.84 -13.58 -29.04
CA SER A 2 9.78 -13.47 -27.58
C SER A 2 9.82 -12.00 -27.13
N SER A 3 10.67 -11.16 -27.74
CA SER A 3 10.82 -9.73 -27.44
C SER A 3 9.54 -8.93 -27.71
N ASP A 4 8.87 -9.20 -28.82
CA ASP A 4 7.66 -8.47 -29.21
C ASP A 4 6.48 -8.75 -28.27
N LEU A 5 6.34 -10.01 -27.83
CA LEU A 5 5.33 -10.40 -26.84
C LEU A 5 5.59 -9.70 -25.50
N PHE A 6 6.85 -9.61 -25.10
CA PHE A 6 7.25 -8.95 -23.85
C PHE A 6 6.97 -7.44 -23.88
N GLU A 7 7.25 -6.76 -24.99
CA GLU A 7 6.90 -5.34 -25.18
C GLU A 7 5.38 -5.11 -25.15
N VAL A 8 4.61 -6.00 -25.76
CA VAL A 8 3.13 -5.92 -25.70
C VAL A 8 2.64 -6.07 -24.27
N VAL A 9 3.13 -7.05 -23.53
CA VAL A 9 2.71 -7.30 -22.13
C VAL A 9 3.09 -6.12 -21.23
N ARG A 10 4.28 -5.54 -21.42
CA ARG A 10 4.73 -4.34 -20.72
C ARG A 10 3.85 -3.12 -21.00
N THR A 11 3.51 -2.93 -22.28
CA THR A 11 2.59 -1.84 -22.68
C THR A 11 1.21 -2.01 -22.06
N VAL A 12 0.65 -3.23 -22.10
CA VAL A 12 -0.63 -3.56 -21.47
C VAL A 12 -0.58 -3.31 -19.95
N SER A 13 0.52 -3.66 -19.29
CA SER A 13 0.72 -3.38 -17.85
C SER A 13 0.73 -1.89 -17.57
N THR A 14 1.41 -1.08 -18.36
CA THR A 14 1.48 0.39 -18.21
C THR A 14 0.10 1.03 -18.39
N ILE A 15 -0.64 0.62 -19.41
CA ILE A 15 -2.02 1.08 -19.62
C ILE A 15 -2.91 0.62 -18.45
N GLY A 16 -2.75 -0.61 -18.00
CA GLY A 16 -3.44 -1.16 -16.83
C GLY A 16 -3.23 -0.33 -15.57
N ILE A 17 -1.99 0.11 -15.31
CA ILE A 17 -1.66 0.98 -14.18
C ILE A 17 -2.40 2.33 -14.29
N GLY A 18 -2.36 2.97 -15.45
CA GLY A 18 -3.09 4.22 -15.70
C GLY A 18 -4.60 4.07 -15.45
N LEU A 19 -5.20 2.98 -15.94
CA LEU A 19 -6.61 2.67 -15.70
C LEU A 19 -6.91 2.37 -14.23
N LEU A 20 -6.02 1.70 -13.50
CA LEU A 20 -6.17 1.48 -12.06
C LEU A 20 -6.23 2.81 -11.29
N PHE A 21 -5.30 3.73 -11.56
CA PHE A 21 -5.29 5.04 -10.89
C PHE A 21 -6.50 5.89 -11.30
N PHE A 22 -6.91 5.84 -12.55
CA PHE A 22 -8.17 6.46 -13.00
C PHE A 22 -9.38 5.92 -12.21
N LEU A 23 -9.52 4.60 -12.09
CA LEU A 23 -10.60 3.98 -11.35
C LEU A 23 -10.53 4.29 -9.84
N TYR A 24 -9.35 4.40 -9.26
CA TYR A 24 -9.19 4.84 -7.86
C TYR A 24 -9.73 6.26 -7.69
N GLY A 25 -9.43 7.17 -8.63
CA GLY A 25 -10.02 8.52 -8.66
C GLY A 25 -11.54 8.49 -8.83
N ALA A 26 -12.06 7.74 -9.79
CA ALA A 26 -13.48 7.66 -10.09
C ALA A 26 -14.33 7.03 -8.95
N ARG A 27 -13.76 6.13 -8.17
CA ARG A 27 -14.44 5.49 -7.01
C ARG A 27 -14.47 6.36 -5.76
N LEU A 28 -13.57 7.35 -5.66
CA LEU A 28 -13.45 8.14 -4.43
C LEU A 28 -14.58 9.16 -4.32
N SER A 29 -15.42 9.04 -3.28
CA SER A 29 -16.45 10.01 -2.95
C SER A 29 -15.89 11.16 -2.10
N THR A 30 -15.61 12.30 -2.74
CA THR A 30 -15.22 13.54 -2.03
C THR A 30 -16.27 13.98 -1.03
N ALA A 31 -17.56 13.85 -1.35
CA ALA A 31 -18.66 14.20 -0.45
C ALA A 31 -18.69 13.32 0.82
N GLU A 32 -18.37 12.03 0.71
CA GLU A 32 -18.24 11.14 1.87
C GLU A 32 -16.99 11.46 2.69
N THR A 33 -15.88 11.76 2.03
CA THR A 33 -14.64 12.18 2.69
C THR A 33 -14.87 13.45 3.50
N VAL A 34 -15.53 14.47 2.95
CA VAL A 34 -15.83 15.74 3.64
C VAL A 34 -16.84 15.55 4.76
N ARG A 35 -17.90 14.75 4.57
CA ARG A 35 -18.90 14.47 5.62
C ARG A 35 -18.30 13.83 6.87
N ASN A 36 -17.25 13.03 6.70
CA ASN A 36 -16.60 12.31 7.78
C ASN A 36 -15.44 13.07 8.43
N LEU A 37 -15.24 14.36 8.13
CA LEU A 37 -14.32 15.25 8.86
C LEU A 37 -14.67 15.39 10.35
N LYS A 38 -15.86 14.97 10.79
CA LYS A 38 -16.20 14.88 12.22
C LYS A 38 -15.24 13.97 13.02
N HIS A 39 -14.67 12.95 12.39
CA HIS A 39 -13.68 12.04 12.98
C HIS A 39 -12.23 12.43 12.66
N TRP A 40 -11.94 13.75 12.50
CA TRP A 40 -10.63 14.25 12.08
C TRP A 40 -9.45 13.74 12.94
N ARG A 41 -9.66 13.56 14.26
CA ARG A 41 -8.63 13.03 15.18
C ARG A 41 -8.23 11.61 14.80
N LEU A 42 -9.19 10.75 14.47
CA LEU A 42 -8.94 9.38 14.01
C LEU A 42 -8.26 9.39 12.63
N GLN A 43 -8.75 10.23 11.71
CA GLN A 43 -8.16 10.38 10.37
C GLN A 43 -6.70 10.81 10.45
N LEU A 44 -6.39 11.86 11.20
CA LEU A 44 -5.02 12.32 11.40
C LEU A 44 -4.15 11.27 12.09
N SER A 45 -4.69 10.54 13.06
CA SER A 45 -3.96 9.46 13.73
C SER A 45 -3.57 8.36 12.75
N ILE A 46 -4.50 7.92 11.87
CA ILE A 46 -4.23 6.89 10.87
C ILE A 46 -3.22 7.38 9.83
N LEU A 47 -3.39 8.61 9.32
CA LEU A 47 -2.46 9.20 8.35
C LEU A 47 -1.06 9.40 8.96
N SER A 48 -0.98 9.84 10.22
CA SER A 48 0.30 9.99 10.93
C SER A 48 0.99 8.64 11.12
N VAL A 49 0.25 7.59 11.51
CA VAL A 49 0.84 6.25 11.59
C VAL A 49 1.34 5.80 10.22
N THR A 50 0.54 5.98 9.17
CA THR A 50 0.85 5.50 7.83
C THR A 50 2.03 6.23 7.18
N PHE A 51 2.08 7.58 7.30
CA PHE A 51 3.03 8.43 6.56
C PHE A 51 4.08 9.13 7.42
N VAL A 52 4.09 8.92 8.74
CA VAL A 52 5.14 9.42 9.64
C VAL A 52 5.74 8.27 10.44
N VAL A 53 4.94 7.55 11.24
CA VAL A 53 5.47 6.50 12.12
C VAL A 53 6.10 5.36 11.31
N PHE A 54 5.39 4.83 10.32
CA PHE A 54 5.95 3.77 9.49
C PHE A 54 7.21 4.20 8.73
N PRO A 55 7.27 5.35 8.03
CA PRO A 55 8.51 5.84 7.42
C PRO A 55 9.67 5.96 8.42
N VAL A 56 9.42 6.46 9.64
CA VAL A 56 10.46 6.54 10.69
C VAL A 56 10.93 5.14 11.09
N LEU A 57 10.02 4.17 11.25
CA LEU A 57 10.39 2.77 11.49
C LEU A 57 11.18 2.18 10.31
N GLY A 58 10.77 2.53 9.08
CA GLY A 58 11.47 2.12 7.87
C GLY A 58 12.88 2.68 7.77
N LEU A 59 13.11 3.93 8.17
CA LEU A 59 14.45 4.50 8.26
C LEU A 59 15.33 3.76 9.28
N GLY A 60 14.72 3.17 10.32
CA GLY A 60 15.43 2.29 11.25
C GLY A 60 16.06 1.07 10.58
N THR A 61 15.51 0.57 9.47
CA THR A 61 16.13 -0.54 8.72
C THR A 61 17.43 -0.15 8.03
N ARG A 62 17.68 1.15 7.79
CA ARG A 62 18.94 1.66 7.25
C ARG A 62 20.10 1.68 8.25
N LEU A 63 19.81 1.44 9.53
CA LEU A 63 20.84 1.28 10.55
C LEU A 63 21.48 -0.12 10.51
N LEU A 64 20.91 -1.03 9.72
CA LEU A 64 21.50 -2.35 9.50
C LEU A 64 22.76 -2.23 8.65
N PRO A 65 23.80 -3.02 8.92
CA PRO A 65 24.98 -3.05 8.06
C PRO A 65 24.62 -3.46 6.62
N ASP A 66 25.21 -2.80 5.63
CA ASP A 66 24.97 -3.11 4.20
C ASP A 66 25.32 -4.55 3.82
N SER A 67 26.18 -5.19 4.63
CA SER A 67 26.55 -6.61 4.43
C SER A 67 25.48 -7.62 4.85
N TRP A 68 24.42 -7.18 5.53
CA TRP A 68 23.38 -8.07 6.05
C TRP A 68 22.23 -8.29 5.09
N LEU A 69 21.99 -7.37 4.19
CA LEU A 69 20.83 -7.39 3.30
C LEU A 69 21.17 -6.77 1.94
N ALA A 70 20.75 -7.41 0.86
CA ALA A 70 20.90 -6.86 -0.48
C ALA A 70 20.25 -5.45 -0.57
N PRO A 71 20.92 -4.45 -1.19
CA PRO A 71 20.44 -3.07 -1.23
C PRO A 71 19.01 -2.93 -1.78
N GLN A 72 18.65 -3.74 -2.76
CA GLN A 72 17.31 -3.73 -3.38
C GLN A 72 16.22 -4.20 -2.40
N LEU A 73 16.54 -5.16 -1.52
CA LEU A 73 15.61 -5.63 -0.48
C LEU A 73 15.49 -4.61 0.66
N ALA A 74 16.59 -3.94 1.00
CA ALA A 74 16.56 -2.83 1.96
C ALA A 74 15.71 -1.67 1.43
N ALA A 75 15.86 -1.31 0.14
CA ALA A 75 14.99 -0.35 -0.54
C ALA A 75 13.51 -0.79 -0.51
N GLY A 76 13.25 -2.07 -0.70
CA GLY A 76 11.90 -2.64 -0.62
C GLY A 76 11.29 -2.59 0.78
N LEU A 77 12.07 -2.82 1.84
CA LEU A 77 11.63 -2.63 3.23
C LEU A 77 11.26 -1.18 3.52
N LEU A 78 12.04 -0.25 3.01
CA LEU A 78 11.70 1.17 3.15
C LEU A 78 10.44 1.50 2.34
N LEU A 79 10.33 1.09 1.07
CA LEU A 79 9.14 1.31 0.25
C LEU A 79 7.88 0.75 0.92
N LEU A 80 7.94 -0.45 1.49
CA LEU A 80 6.85 -1.06 2.27
C LEU A 80 6.29 -0.08 3.31
N THR A 81 7.14 0.70 3.97
CA THR A 81 6.71 1.66 5.01
C THR A 81 6.09 2.93 4.44
N LEU A 82 6.37 3.27 3.17
CA LEU A 82 5.91 4.49 2.49
C LEU A 82 4.57 4.34 1.77
N VAL A 83 4.09 3.11 1.55
CA VAL A 83 2.82 2.86 0.84
C VAL A 83 1.60 3.07 1.73
N PRO A 84 0.43 3.44 1.15
CA PRO A 84 -0.80 3.68 1.90
C PRO A 84 -1.41 2.42 2.49
N SER A 85 -2.47 2.59 3.28
CA SER A 85 -3.24 1.52 3.89
C SER A 85 -4.12 0.78 2.86
N THR A 86 -4.45 -0.50 3.14
CA THR A 86 -5.37 -1.28 2.29
C THR A 86 -6.84 -1.03 2.66
N VAL A 87 -7.71 -0.83 1.67
CA VAL A 87 -9.15 -0.62 1.94
C VAL A 87 -9.83 -1.93 2.33
N GLN A 88 -9.66 -2.98 1.52
CA GLN A 88 -10.42 -4.23 1.68
C GLN A 88 -10.12 -4.92 3.00
N GLY A 89 -8.85 -5.12 3.34
CA GLY A 89 -8.44 -5.78 4.59
C GLY A 89 -8.91 -5.00 5.82
N CYS A 90 -8.70 -3.68 5.83
CA CYS A 90 -9.10 -2.84 6.96
C CYS A 90 -10.60 -2.91 7.24
N VAL A 91 -11.42 -2.79 6.22
CA VAL A 91 -12.89 -2.83 6.35
C VAL A 91 -13.37 -4.20 6.85
N VAL A 92 -12.84 -5.29 6.28
CA VAL A 92 -13.22 -6.65 6.66
C VAL A 92 -12.81 -6.93 8.12
N TYR A 93 -11.58 -6.63 8.50
CA TYR A 93 -11.10 -6.89 9.86
C TYR A 93 -11.79 -6.01 10.89
N THR A 94 -12.02 -4.73 10.58
CA THR A 94 -12.77 -3.82 11.46
C THR A 94 -14.18 -4.33 11.70
N ARG A 95 -14.85 -4.83 10.67
CA ARG A 95 -16.20 -5.42 10.77
C ARG A 95 -16.19 -6.68 11.63
N LEU A 96 -15.28 -7.62 11.37
CA LEU A 96 -15.15 -8.87 12.13
C LEU A 96 -14.83 -8.63 13.60
N ALA A 97 -14.08 -7.58 13.91
CA ALA A 97 -13.72 -7.19 15.27
C ALA A 97 -14.80 -6.34 15.98
N GLY A 98 -15.94 -6.04 15.32
CA GLY A 98 -16.98 -5.19 15.88
C GLY A 98 -16.51 -3.74 16.08
N GLY A 99 -15.72 -3.21 15.15
CA GLY A 99 -15.21 -1.84 15.15
C GLY A 99 -16.03 -0.87 14.30
N ASN A 100 -15.57 0.39 14.24
CA ASN A 100 -16.20 1.46 13.44
C ASN A 100 -15.90 1.27 11.94
N VAL A 101 -16.76 0.52 11.25
CA VAL A 101 -16.61 0.18 9.83
C VAL A 101 -16.68 1.43 8.94
N ALA A 102 -17.57 2.37 9.26
CA ALA A 102 -17.72 3.59 8.49
C ALA A 102 -16.42 4.43 8.54
N ALA A 103 -15.85 4.58 9.73
CA ALA A 103 -14.57 5.25 9.89
C ALA A 103 -13.44 4.51 9.15
N ALA A 104 -13.40 3.18 9.20
CA ALA A 104 -12.38 2.39 8.49
C ALA A 104 -12.45 2.57 6.97
N VAL A 105 -13.64 2.58 6.38
CA VAL A 105 -13.82 2.83 4.93
C VAL A 105 -13.25 4.19 4.55
N VAL A 106 -13.63 5.24 5.29
CA VAL A 106 -13.19 6.60 5.00
C VAL A 106 -11.69 6.75 5.20
N SER A 107 -11.16 6.26 6.32
CA SER A 107 -9.73 6.37 6.64
C SER A 107 -8.85 5.67 5.61
N ALA A 108 -9.21 4.44 5.23
CA ALA A 108 -8.44 3.69 4.24
C ALA A 108 -8.53 4.35 2.85
N SER A 109 -9.70 4.88 2.47
CA SER A 109 -9.87 5.63 1.21
C SER A 109 -9.06 6.92 1.21
N THR A 110 -9.11 7.69 2.31
CA THR A 110 -8.31 8.92 2.50
C THR A 110 -6.82 8.60 2.47
N SER A 111 -6.38 7.51 3.13
CA SER A 111 -4.98 7.08 3.10
C SER A 111 -4.52 6.77 1.67
N ASN A 112 -5.35 6.11 0.85
CA ASN A 112 -5.00 5.85 -0.55
C ASN A 112 -4.95 7.14 -1.38
N LEU A 113 -5.89 8.06 -1.17
CA LEU A 113 -5.88 9.36 -1.84
C LEU A 113 -4.61 10.15 -1.52
N VAL A 114 -4.30 10.29 -0.23
CA VAL A 114 -3.08 10.98 0.23
C VAL A 114 -1.84 10.24 -0.25
N GLY A 115 -1.88 8.89 -0.28
CA GLY A 115 -0.79 8.03 -0.70
C GLY A 115 -0.36 8.21 -2.17
N VAL A 116 -1.29 8.59 -3.07
CA VAL A 116 -0.94 8.88 -4.47
C VAL A 116 0.09 10.02 -4.57
N LEU A 117 0.04 10.98 -3.64
CA LEU A 117 0.99 12.09 -3.55
C LEU A 117 2.12 11.80 -2.56
N MET A 118 1.78 11.35 -1.35
CA MET A 118 2.75 11.19 -0.28
C MET A 118 3.76 10.07 -0.55
N THR A 119 3.35 8.95 -1.15
CA THR A 119 4.27 7.85 -1.41
C THR A 119 5.39 8.26 -2.38
N PRO A 120 5.12 8.81 -3.59
CA PRO A 120 6.19 9.28 -4.47
C PRO A 120 7.05 10.39 -3.84
N LEU A 121 6.44 11.30 -3.09
CA LEU A 121 7.18 12.37 -2.40
C LEU A 121 8.12 11.81 -1.34
N LEU A 122 7.66 10.88 -0.52
CA LEU A 122 8.48 10.22 0.51
C LEU A 122 9.58 9.35 -0.12
N VAL A 123 9.29 8.66 -1.23
CA VAL A 123 10.32 7.92 -1.99
C VAL A 123 11.39 8.89 -2.48
N ALA A 124 11.01 10.02 -3.07
CA ALA A 124 11.96 11.03 -3.53
C ALA A 124 12.81 11.61 -2.39
N LEU A 125 12.19 11.92 -1.25
CA LEU A 125 12.87 12.50 -0.09
C LEU A 125 13.78 11.50 0.64
N LEU A 126 13.31 10.26 0.79
CA LEU A 126 13.99 9.28 1.63
C LEU A 126 14.83 8.28 0.84
N MET A 127 14.60 8.10 -0.47
CA MET A 127 15.26 7.12 -1.33
C MET A 127 15.96 7.74 -2.54
N GLY A 128 16.05 9.09 -2.61
CA GLY A 128 16.48 9.82 -3.80
C GLY A 128 17.87 9.47 -4.37
N GLY A 129 18.75 8.86 -3.57
CA GLY A 129 20.05 8.35 -4.05
C GLY A 129 19.98 6.94 -4.68
N GLU A 130 18.99 6.13 -4.31
CA GLU A 130 18.83 4.73 -4.74
C GLU A 130 17.89 4.60 -5.94
N ALA A 131 16.94 5.54 -6.06
CA ALA A 131 15.89 5.50 -7.09
C ALA A 131 16.28 6.21 -8.42
N ARG A 132 17.50 6.71 -8.59
CA ARG A 132 17.92 7.56 -9.74
C ARG A 132 16.94 8.69 -10.07
N VAL A 133 16.35 9.29 -9.03
CA VAL A 133 15.22 10.21 -9.17
C VAL A 133 15.75 11.63 -9.10
N ASP A 134 16.00 12.25 -10.26
CA ASP A 134 16.13 13.70 -10.33
C ASP A 134 14.75 14.38 -10.13
N ALA A 135 14.73 15.65 -9.82
CA ALA A 135 13.48 16.39 -9.57
C ALA A 135 12.50 16.34 -10.77
N GLY A 136 13.02 16.29 -12.00
CA GLY A 136 12.20 16.15 -13.22
C GLY A 136 11.57 14.77 -13.35
N SER A 137 12.28 13.73 -12.95
CA SER A 137 11.77 12.36 -12.91
C SER A 137 10.69 12.20 -11.83
N VAL A 138 10.85 12.79 -10.63
CA VAL A 138 9.81 12.81 -9.59
C VAL A 138 8.53 13.43 -10.13
N LEU A 139 8.63 14.61 -10.73
CA LEU A 139 7.46 15.29 -11.28
C LEU A 139 6.77 14.44 -12.36
N ARG A 140 7.53 13.81 -13.24
CA ARG A 140 7.00 12.92 -14.28
C ARG A 140 6.25 11.73 -13.68
N ILE A 141 6.84 11.09 -12.66
CA ILE A 141 6.25 9.96 -11.95
C ILE A 141 4.96 10.37 -11.22
N VAL A 142 5.00 11.50 -10.50
CA VAL A 142 3.83 12.06 -9.83
C VAL A 142 2.73 12.35 -10.85
N LEU A 143 3.06 12.95 -11.98
CA LEU A 143 2.09 13.22 -13.04
C LEU A 143 1.54 11.93 -13.66
N GLN A 144 2.37 10.91 -13.85
CA GLN A 144 1.95 9.62 -14.42
C GLN A 144 0.95 8.88 -13.52
N LEU A 145 1.03 9.05 -12.21
CA LEU A 145 0.09 8.46 -11.25
C LEU A 145 -1.09 9.39 -10.95
N LEU A 146 -0.78 10.68 -10.75
CA LEU A 146 -1.76 11.68 -10.32
C LEU A 146 -2.67 12.11 -11.46
N ALA A 147 -2.18 12.23 -12.70
CA ALA A 147 -2.99 12.70 -13.82
C ALA A 147 -4.18 11.76 -14.12
N PRO A 148 -4.00 10.42 -14.27
CA PRO A 148 -5.14 9.53 -14.45
C PRO A 148 -6.06 9.50 -13.21
N PHE A 149 -5.51 9.60 -12.00
CA PHE A 149 -6.30 9.71 -10.78
C PHE A 149 -7.15 10.99 -10.77
N ALA A 150 -6.55 12.15 -11.04
CA ALA A 150 -7.24 13.43 -11.10
C ALA A 150 -8.31 13.44 -12.19
N LEU A 151 -8.01 12.86 -13.36
CA LEU A 151 -8.97 12.70 -14.45
C LEU A 151 -10.16 11.84 -14.01
N GLY A 152 -9.91 10.71 -13.32
CA GLY A 152 -10.95 9.86 -12.76
C GLY A 152 -11.83 10.60 -11.76
N GLN A 153 -11.23 11.45 -10.92
CA GLN A 153 -11.93 12.27 -9.94
C GLN A 153 -12.77 13.38 -10.61
N LEU A 154 -12.24 14.04 -11.64
CA LEU A 154 -12.96 15.07 -12.42
C LEU A 154 -14.14 14.47 -13.18
N LEU A 155 -13.96 13.29 -13.76
CA LEU A 155 -15.01 12.61 -14.52
C LEU A 155 -15.99 11.81 -13.62
N ARG A 156 -15.75 11.76 -12.32
CA ARG A 156 -16.62 11.03 -11.40
C ARG A 156 -18.11 11.41 -11.48
N PRO A 157 -18.51 12.69 -11.65
CA PRO A 157 -19.91 13.02 -11.81
C PRO A 157 -20.58 12.32 -13.01
N LEU A 158 -19.82 11.99 -14.05
CA LEU A 158 -20.28 11.33 -15.27
C LEU A 158 -20.20 9.81 -15.17
N VAL A 159 -19.07 9.29 -14.65
CA VAL A 159 -18.77 7.86 -14.67
C VAL A 159 -19.01 7.14 -13.34
N GLY A 160 -19.20 7.87 -12.23
CA GLY A 160 -19.29 7.31 -10.88
C GLY A 160 -20.43 6.30 -10.72
N ALA A 161 -21.62 6.63 -11.20
CA ALA A 161 -22.77 5.72 -11.15
C ALA A 161 -22.54 4.43 -11.98
N TRP A 162 -21.85 4.54 -13.11
CA TRP A 162 -21.46 3.37 -13.91
C TRP A 162 -20.42 2.52 -13.19
N VAL A 163 -19.41 3.15 -12.59
CA VAL A 163 -18.35 2.49 -11.80
C VAL A 163 -18.96 1.72 -10.61
N GLU A 164 -19.91 2.34 -9.90
CA GLU A 164 -20.59 1.69 -8.76
C GLU A 164 -21.42 0.47 -9.23
N ARG A 165 -22.13 0.58 -10.35
CA ARG A 165 -22.90 -0.54 -10.92
C ARG A 165 -22.02 -1.72 -11.33
N HIS A 166 -20.81 -1.45 -11.83
CA HIS A 166 -19.90 -2.46 -12.36
C HIS A 166 -18.77 -2.83 -11.38
N ASP A 167 -18.88 -2.45 -10.09
CA ASP A 167 -17.84 -2.62 -9.07
C ASP A 167 -17.27 -4.06 -9.00
N LYS A 168 -18.13 -5.10 -9.14
CA LYS A 168 -17.67 -6.48 -9.16
C LYS A 168 -16.76 -6.81 -10.35
N GLY A 169 -17.09 -6.31 -11.53
CA GLY A 169 -16.27 -6.49 -12.74
C GLY A 169 -14.96 -5.71 -12.66
N LEU A 170 -15.04 -4.46 -12.19
CA LEU A 170 -13.88 -3.60 -12.01
C LEU A 170 -12.91 -4.13 -10.95
N LYS A 171 -13.40 -4.75 -9.88
CA LYS A 171 -12.54 -5.44 -8.89
C LYS A 171 -11.83 -6.67 -9.48
N ARG A 172 -12.44 -7.35 -10.46
CA ARG A 172 -11.76 -8.43 -11.20
C ARG A 172 -10.67 -7.84 -12.09
N PHE A 173 -10.97 -6.77 -12.80
CA PHE A 173 -9.97 -6.04 -13.60
C PHE A 173 -8.79 -5.59 -12.74
N ASP A 174 -9.02 -4.95 -11.59
CA ASP A 174 -7.96 -4.56 -10.65
C ASP A 174 -7.06 -5.75 -10.30
N ARG A 175 -7.66 -6.89 -9.91
CA ARG A 175 -6.91 -8.10 -9.54
C ARG A 175 -6.10 -8.67 -10.71
N SER A 176 -6.71 -8.73 -11.90
CA SER A 176 -6.03 -9.22 -13.11
C SER A 176 -4.86 -8.33 -13.50
N THR A 177 -5.02 -7.01 -13.42
CA THR A 177 -3.95 -6.05 -13.68
C THR A 177 -2.81 -6.20 -12.66
N ILE A 178 -3.13 -6.32 -11.37
CA ILE A 178 -2.12 -6.55 -10.32
C ILE A 178 -1.37 -7.87 -10.57
N LEU A 179 -2.07 -8.95 -10.92
CA LEU A 179 -1.44 -10.23 -11.24
C LEU A 179 -0.52 -10.13 -12.47
N LEU A 180 -0.95 -9.38 -13.50
CA LEU A 180 -0.13 -9.14 -14.69
C LEU A 180 1.14 -8.37 -14.32
N ILE A 181 1.04 -7.33 -13.49
CA ILE A 181 2.20 -6.55 -13.02
C ILE A 181 3.17 -7.44 -12.23
N VAL A 182 2.65 -8.28 -11.33
CA VAL A 182 3.46 -9.26 -10.58
C VAL A 182 4.17 -10.18 -11.57
N TYR A 183 3.44 -10.75 -12.51
CA TYR A 183 4.00 -11.66 -13.50
C TYR A 183 5.14 -11.01 -14.29
N VAL A 184 4.94 -9.80 -14.80
CA VAL A 184 5.97 -9.05 -15.54
C VAL A 184 7.21 -8.82 -14.68
N ALA A 185 7.02 -8.27 -13.48
CA ALA A 185 8.13 -7.94 -12.58
C ALA A 185 8.96 -9.19 -12.20
N PHE A 186 8.27 -10.31 -11.91
CA PHE A 186 8.96 -11.54 -11.55
C PHE A 186 9.61 -12.24 -12.76
N SER A 187 9.01 -12.14 -13.95
CA SER A 187 9.61 -12.65 -15.19
C SER A 187 10.88 -11.88 -15.53
N GLU A 188 10.85 -10.55 -15.50
CA GLU A 188 12.05 -9.71 -15.70
C GLU A 188 13.14 -10.02 -14.66
N GLY A 189 12.75 -10.20 -13.39
CA GLY A 189 13.66 -10.63 -12.34
C GLY A 189 14.30 -12.00 -12.58
N THR A 190 13.55 -12.95 -13.14
CA THR A 190 14.05 -14.29 -13.48
C THR A 190 15.03 -14.23 -14.64
N GLU A 191 14.72 -13.48 -15.69
CA GLU A 191 15.62 -13.28 -16.84
C GLU A 191 16.93 -12.60 -16.44
N ALA A 192 16.87 -11.66 -15.50
CA ALA A 192 18.04 -10.99 -14.91
C ALA A 192 18.86 -11.88 -13.95
N GLY A 193 18.45 -13.14 -13.72
CA GLY A 193 19.15 -14.09 -12.84
C GLY A 193 19.12 -13.73 -11.35
N ILE A 194 18.19 -12.87 -10.97
CA ILE A 194 18.06 -12.23 -9.67
C ILE A 194 17.89 -13.26 -8.53
N TRP A 195 17.08 -14.30 -8.76
CA TRP A 195 16.74 -15.28 -7.73
C TRP A 195 17.93 -16.18 -7.32
N SER A 196 18.91 -16.34 -8.21
CA SER A 196 20.14 -17.06 -7.90
C SER A 196 21.18 -16.19 -7.18
N ALA A 197 21.02 -14.87 -7.25
CA ALA A 197 21.95 -13.91 -6.65
C ALA A 197 21.63 -13.57 -5.20
N VAL A 198 20.39 -13.84 -4.72
CA VAL A 198 19.97 -13.51 -3.34
C VAL A 198 20.07 -14.74 -2.44
N PRO A 199 20.88 -14.68 -1.40
CA PRO A 199 21.00 -15.75 -0.42
C PRO A 199 19.69 -16.00 0.34
N LEU A 200 19.42 -17.25 0.73
CA LEU A 200 18.21 -17.60 1.49
C LEU A 200 18.09 -16.86 2.83
N HIS A 201 19.21 -16.49 3.42
CA HIS A 201 19.21 -15.73 4.68
C HIS A 201 18.63 -14.33 4.52
N ASP A 202 18.77 -13.68 3.36
CA ASP A 202 18.18 -12.38 3.07
C ASP A 202 16.64 -12.45 3.09
N PHE A 203 16.06 -13.50 2.52
CA PHE A 203 14.60 -13.72 2.58
C PHE A 203 14.11 -13.92 4.02
N ALA A 204 14.86 -14.70 4.82
CA ALA A 204 14.55 -14.90 6.24
C ALA A 204 14.64 -13.58 7.02
N LEU A 205 15.68 -12.78 6.76
CA LEU A 205 15.86 -11.48 7.41
C LEU A 205 14.74 -10.50 7.01
N VAL A 206 14.38 -10.43 5.74
CA VAL A 206 13.23 -9.63 5.26
C VAL A 206 11.94 -10.04 5.97
N ALA A 207 11.70 -11.35 6.11
CA ALA A 207 10.50 -11.84 6.80
C ALA A 207 10.50 -11.44 8.28
N VAL A 208 11.63 -11.54 8.97
CA VAL A 208 11.77 -11.10 10.37
C VAL A 208 11.54 -9.60 10.51
N LEU A 209 12.16 -8.78 9.64
CA LEU A 209 11.99 -7.33 9.66
C LEU A 209 10.56 -6.90 9.32
N ALA A 210 9.93 -7.54 8.34
CA ALA A 210 8.52 -7.33 8.01
C ALA A 210 7.60 -7.68 9.19
N ALA A 211 7.87 -8.80 9.88
CA ALA A 211 7.13 -9.18 11.09
C ALA A 211 7.35 -8.18 12.24
N ALA A 212 8.57 -7.69 12.42
CA ALA A 212 8.89 -6.67 13.41
C ALA A 212 8.16 -5.35 13.11
N LEU A 213 8.18 -4.89 11.85
CA LEU A 213 7.44 -3.69 11.42
C LEU A 213 5.93 -3.84 11.66
N LEU A 214 5.36 -5.02 11.37
CA LEU A 214 3.94 -5.30 11.63
C LEU A 214 3.64 -5.27 13.14
N ALA A 215 4.47 -5.91 13.95
CA ALA A 215 4.30 -5.95 15.41
C ALA A 215 4.42 -4.54 16.02
N LEU A 216 5.42 -3.76 15.60
CA LEU A 216 5.62 -2.37 16.04
C LEU A 216 4.44 -1.49 15.61
N GLY A 217 3.96 -1.61 14.37
CA GLY A 217 2.80 -0.88 13.89
C GLY A 217 1.52 -1.20 14.66
N LEU A 218 1.24 -2.48 14.90
CA LEU A 218 0.10 -2.94 15.72
C LEU A 218 0.22 -2.45 17.17
N GLY A 219 1.41 -2.57 17.76
CA GLY A 219 1.71 -2.09 19.11
C GLY A 219 1.50 -0.59 19.23
N TRP A 220 2.05 0.18 18.27
CA TRP A 220 1.88 1.63 18.22
C TRP A 220 0.40 2.04 18.12
N CYS A 221 -0.35 1.46 17.17
CA CYS A 221 -1.78 1.76 17.00
C CYS A 221 -2.57 1.46 18.28
N THR A 222 -2.24 0.35 18.96
CA THR A 222 -2.88 -0.04 20.22
C THR A 222 -2.58 0.94 21.34
N ALA A 223 -1.31 1.32 21.51
CA ALA A 223 -0.88 2.27 22.53
C ALA A 223 -1.45 3.68 22.27
N TRP A 224 -1.30 4.15 21.04
CA TRP A 224 -1.77 5.47 20.61
C TRP A 224 -3.29 5.61 20.76
N GLY A 225 -4.05 4.59 20.34
CA GLY A 225 -5.51 4.61 20.46
C GLY A 225 -6.01 4.66 21.89
N ARG A 226 -5.25 4.08 22.84
CA ARG A 226 -5.53 4.20 24.28
C ARG A 226 -5.15 5.58 24.81
N LEU A 227 -3.98 6.09 24.44
CA LEU A 227 -3.46 7.38 24.89
C LEU A 227 -4.36 8.54 24.47
N VAL A 228 -4.85 8.51 23.21
CA VAL A 228 -5.76 9.55 22.68
C VAL A 228 -7.19 9.43 23.21
N GLY A 229 -7.52 8.31 23.86
CA GLY A 229 -8.83 8.06 24.47
C GLY A 229 -9.92 7.72 23.45
N PHE A 230 -9.57 7.10 22.32
CA PHE A 230 -10.57 6.61 21.36
C PHE A 230 -11.46 5.52 21.98
N ASP A 231 -12.73 5.50 21.59
CA ASP A 231 -13.62 4.41 21.93
C ASP A 231 -13.15 3.07 21.30
N ARG A 232 -13.81 1.98 21.66
CA ARG A 232 -13.43 0.66 21.19
C ARG A 232 -13.53 0.54 19.66
N GLY A 233 -14.58 1.12 19.07
CA GLY A 233 -14.83 1.05 17.63
C GLY A 233 -13.74 1.76 16.84
N ASP A 234 -13.36 2.96 17.26
CA ASP A 234 -12.32 3.77 16.64
C ASP A 234 -10.91 3.20 16.88
N ARG A 235 -10.65 2.60 18.07
CA ARG A 235 -9.38 1.87 18.32
C ARG A 235 -9.21 0.69 17.38
N VAL A 236 -10.26 -0.06 17.11
CA VAL A 236 -10.23 -1.17 16.14
C VAL A 236 -9.99 -0.67 14.71
N ALA A 237 -10.65 0.42 14.31
CA ALA A 237 -10.40 1.04 13.01
C ALA A 237 -8.97 1.55 12.88
N LEU A 238 -8.44 2.23 13.90
CA LEU A 238 -7.04 2.68 13.95
C LEU A 238 -6.06 1.51 13.85
N LEU A 239 -6.32 0.42 14.60
CA LEU A 239 -5.47 -0.77 14.61
C LEU A 239 -5.25 -1.32 13.20
N PHE A 240 -6.33 -1.56 12.47
CA PHE A 240 -6.24 -2.16 11.13
C PHE A 240 -5.90 -1.14 10.04
N CYS A 241 -6.46 0.07 10.06
CA CYS A 241 -6.15 1.07 9.04
C CYS A 241 -4.75 1.68 9.20
N GLY A 242 -4.23 1.78 10.42
CA GLY A 242 -2.90 2.30 10.68
C GLY A 242 -1.79 1.30 10.38
N SER A 243 -2.00 0.00 10.70
CA SER A 243 -0.95 -1.01 10.56
C SER A 243 -0.91 -1.71 9.19
N ASN A 244 -2.02 -1.76 8.46
CA ASN A 244 -2.05 -2.45 7.17
C ASN A 244 -1.44 -1.63 6.05
N LYS A 245 -0.76 -2.30 5.11
CA LYS A 245 -0.12 -1.73 3.93
C LYS A 245 -0.69 -2.31 2.64
N SER A 246 -0.91 -1.46 1.65
CA SER A 246 -1.59 -1.83 0.40
C SER A 246 -0.62 -2.36 -0.64
N LEU A 247 -0.67 -3.67 -0.90
CA LEU A 247 0.01 -4.26 -2.05
C LEU A 247 -0.60 -3.75 -3.37
N ALA A 248 -1.92 -3.60 -3.42
CA ALA A 248 -2.64 -3.17 -4.61
C ALA A 248 -2.26 -1.76 -5.09
N SER A 249 -1.93 -0.85 -4.17
CA SER A 249 -1.44 0.49 -4.50
C SER A 249 0.08 0.52 -4.61
N GLY A 250 0.78 -0.19 -3.74
CA GLY A 250 2.24 -0.15 -3.66
C GLY A 250 2.93 -0.81 -4.84
N LEU A 251 2.38 -1.92 -5.36
CA LEU A 251 2.98 -2.62 -6.50
C LEU A 251 2.97 -1.77 -7.79
N PRO A 252 1.81 -1.19 -8.23
CA PRO A 252 1.83 -0.28 -9.38
C PRO A 252 2.73 0.95 -9.17
N MET A 253 2.81 1.47 -7.95
CA MET A 253 3.72 2.58 -7.64
C MET A 253 5.18 2.14 -7.78
N ALA A 254 5.54 0.95 -7.30
CA ALA A 254 6.90 0.42 -7.41
C ALA A 254 7.36 0.31 -8.88
N THR A 255 6.50 -0.17 -9.77
CA THR A 255 6.82 -0.32 -11.20
C THR A 255 7.04 1.02 -11.92
N VAL A 256 6.50 2.11 -11.40
CA VAL A 256 6.70 3.46 -11.93
C VAL A 256 7.92 4.13 -11.30
N LEU A 257 8.19 3.84 -10.02
CA LEU A 257 9.24 4.48 -9.21
C LEU A 257 10.62 3.85 -9.39
N PHE A 258 10.69 2.56 -9.75
CA PHE A 258 11.94 1.81 -9.83
C PHE A 258 12.17 1.24 -11.23
N PRO A 259 13.44 1.03 -11.63
CA PRO A 259 13.77 0.32 -12.85
C PRO A 259 13.20 -1.11 -12.86
N SER A 260 12.79 -1.60 -14.04
CA SER A 260 12.10 -2.88 -14.19
C SER A 260 12.91 -4.08 -13.69
N ASP A 261 14.23 -4.02 -13.83
CA ASP A 261 15.19 -5.06 -13.42
C ASP A 261 15.27 -5.24 -11.89
N VAL A 262 14.88 -4.25 -11.08
CA VAL A 262 14.94 -4.32 -9.61
C VAL A 262 13.56 -4.39 -8.95
N VAL A 263 12.48 -4.15 -9.69
CA VAL A 263 11.10 -4.06 -9.12
C VAL A 263 10.72 -5.31 -8.33
N ALA A 264 11.08 -6.50 -8.84
CA ALA A 264 10.77 -7.77 -8.18
C ALA A 264 11.32 -7.83 -6.74
N PHE A 265 12.56 -7.36 -6.54
CA PHE A 265 13.16 -7.29 -5.19
C PHE A 265 12.52 -6.26 -4.30
N VAL A 266 12.32 -5.06 -4.86
CA VAL A 266 11.76 -3.93 -4.12
C VAL A 266 10.33 -4.22 -3.65
N VAL A 267 9.58 -5.02 -4.41
CA VAL A 267 8.19 -5.39 -4.05
C VAL A 267 8.13 -6.58 -3.08
N LEU A 268 9.14 -7.44 -3.06
CA LEU A 268 9.16 -8.67 -2.27
C LEU A 268 8.88 -8.43 -0.76
N PRO A 269 9.53 -7.47 -0.07
CA PRO A 269 9.20 -7.17 1.33
C PRO A 269 7.73 -6.77 1.54
N LEU A 270 7.16 -5.99 0.63
CA LEU A 270 5.76 -5.61 0.67
C LEU A 270 4.82 -6.81 0.49
N MET A 271 5.18 -7.76 -0.39
CA MET A 271 4.42 -8.99 -0.58
C MET A 271 4.45 -9.87 0.67
N ILE A 272 5.63 -10.06 1.26
CA ILE A 272 5.80 -10.83 2.51
C ILE A 272 4.98 -10.19 3.64
N TYR A 273 5.12 -8.89 3.84
CA TYR A 273 4.34 -8.13 4.83
C TYR A 273 2.83 -8.28 4.58
N HIS A 274 2.40 -8.19 3.32
CA HIS A 274 1.00 -8.30 2.95
C HIS A 274 0.41 -9.66 3.34
N GLN A 275 1.13 -10.76 3.10
CA GLN A 275 0.69 -12.09 3.54
C GLN A 275 0.63 -12.19 5.06
N MET A 276 1.65 -11.68 5.76
CA MET A 276 1.68 -11.68 7.23
C MET A 276 0.51 -10.88 7.82
N GLN A 277 0.23 -9.67 7.31
CA GLN A 277 -0.88 -8.85 7.80
C GLN A 277 -2.25 -9.50 7.54
N LEU A 278 -2.42 -10.29 6.46
CA LEU A 278 -3.65 -11.02 6.20
C LEU A 278 -3.87 -12.11 7.27
N VAL A 279 -2.84 -12.88 7.59
CA VAL A 279 -2.92 -13.94 8.61
C VAL A 279 -3.11 -13.33 10.01
N VAL A 280 -2.23 -12.43 10.40
CA VAL A 280 -2.27 -11.79 11.73
C VAL A 280 -3.56 -10.98 11.91
N GLY A 281 -3.96 -10.22 10.88
CA GLY A 281 -5.19 -9.43 10.89
C GLY A 281 -6.44 -10.29 11.07
N SER A 282 -6.55 -11.43 10.39
CA SER A 282 -7.68 -12.34 10.54
C SER A 282 -7.77 -12.95 11.94
N VAL A 283 -6.64 -13.36 12.51
CA VAL A 283 -6.58 -13.91 13.88
C VAL A 283 -6.95 -12.84 14.92
N LEU A 284 -6.38 -11.63 14.80
CA LEU A 284 -6.68 -10.52 15.72
C LEU A 284 -8.14 -10.10 15.62
N ALA A 285 -8.68 -9.97 14.41
CA ALA A 285 -10.07 -9.60 14.21
C ALA A 285 -11.03 -10.64 14.83
N GLY A 286 -10.75 -11.94 14.66
CA GLY A 286 -11.53 -13.00 15.27
C GLY A 286 -11.46 -12.99 16.81
N ARG A 287 -10.30 -12.69 17.41
CA ARG A 287 -10.15 -12.57 18.87
C ARG A 287 -10.90 -11.36 19.41
N LEU A 288 -10.73 -10.20 18.78
CA LEU A 288 -11.40 -8.95 19.18
C LEU A 288 -12.93 -9.05 19.00
N GLY A 289 -13.42 -9.75 17.97
CA GLY A 289 -14.85 -9.97 17.75
C GLY A 289 -15.50 -10.80 18.85
N ARG A 290 -14.82 -11.85 19.34
CA ARG A 290 -15.30 -12.66 20.47
C ARG A 290 -15.38 -11.91 21.80
N SER A 291 -14.55 -10.90 21.98
CA SER A 291 -14.55 -10.05 23.18
C SER A 291 -15.43 -8.80 23.04
N ALA A 292 -16.18 -8.69 21.94
CA ALA A 292 -17.14 -7.60 21.78
C ALA A 292 -18.34 -7.83 22.71
N PRO A 293 -18.85 -6.77 23.39
CA PRO A 293 -20.10 -6.86 24.11
C PRO A 293 -21.21 -7.27 23.15
N THR A 294 -21.97 -8.29 23.50
CA THR A 294 -23.22 -8.62 22.80
C THR A 294 -24.20 -7.47 23.04
N THR A 295 -24.45 -6.67 21.99
CA THR A 295 -25.51 -5.64 21.98
C THR A 295 -26.85 -6.29 21.75
#